data_7e068acb3b130073f03d239b509491fe
#
_entry.id   7e068acb3b130073f03d239b509491fe
#
_cell.length_a   1.000
_cell.length_b   1.000
_cell.length_c   1.000
_cell.angle_alpha   90.00
_cell.angle_beta   90.00
_cell.angle_gamma   90.00
#
_symmetry.space_group_name_H-M   'P 1'
#
loop_
_entity.id
_entity.type
_entity.pdbx_description
1 polymer ?
#
loop_
_entity_poly.entity_id
_entity_poly.type
_entity_poly.pdbx_seq_one_letter_code
_entity_poly.pdbx_strand_id
1 'polypeptide(L)'
;MRCTLPSSSLLLLAAVTTVVAEWDASRYAWFSSAAGANFHATLPIGNGRLGASIYGGAKEQITLNENSMWSGPFTDRTNAASAKSISSIRQQLIAGSISAAGQSTLSSMAGNPTSPRAYNPLVDLALDFGHGTTTLSGYQRVLDTFTGTSWVTYTAGDVNYT
;
A
#
# COMPACT_ATOMS: atom_id res chain seq x y z
N MET A 1 -10.02 -69.60 -36.97
CA MET A 1 -10.33 -68.15 -36.99
C MET A 1 -10.23 -67.62 -35.56
N ARG A 2 -9.15 -66.88 -35.25
CA ARG A 2 -8.98 -66.18 -33.95
C ARG A 2 -9.27 -64.74 -34.18
N CYS A 3 -10.30 -64.22 -33.50
CA CYS A 3 -10.67 -62.84 -33.53
C CYS A 3 -9.87 -62.12 -32.45
N THR A 4 -8.99 -61.21 -32.87
CA THR A 4 -8.25 -60.30 -31.95
C THR A 4 -8.98 -58.99 -31.88
N LEU A 5 -9.45 -58.63 -30.69
CA LEU A 5 -10.03 -57.33 -30.40
C LEU A 5 -8.91 -56.31 -30.18
N PRO A 6 -9.02 -55.11 -30.67
CA PRO A 6 -8.03 -54.04 -30.36
C PRO A 6 -8.34 -53.47 -28.97
N SER A 7 -7.29 -53.43 -28.17
CA SER A 7 -7.30 -52.76 -26.86
C SER A 7 -7.29 -51.25 -27.08
N SER A 8 -8.44 -50.62 -26.89
CA SER A 8 -8.55 -49.14 -26.85
C SER A 8 -8.06 -48.64 -25.51
N SER A 9 -6.85 -48.15 -25.45
CA SER A 9 -6.34 -47.43 -24.27
C SER A 9 -7.03 -46.09 -24.16
N LEU A 10 -7.95 -45.97 -23.20
CA LEU A 10 -8.56 -44.71 -22.84
C LEU A 10 -7.51 -43.89 -22.05
N LEU A 11 -6.89 -42.92 -22.67
CA LEU A 11 -6.07 -41.92 -21.99
C LEU A 11 -7.03 -40.99 -21.24
N LEU A 12 -7.12 -41.16 -19.93
CA LEU A 12 -7.80 -40.23 -19.03
C LEU A 12 -6.89 -39.00 -18.89
N LEU A 13 -7.19 -37.94 -19.62
CA LEU A 13 -6.54 -36.64 -19.44
C LEU A 13 -7.11 -36.02 -18.15
N ALA A 14 -6.41 -36.19 -17.04
CA ALA A 14 -6.73 -35.46 -15.83
C ALA A 14 -6.41 -33.97 -16.04
N ALA A 15 -7.43 -33.16 -16.27
CA ALA A 15 -7.31 -31.72 -16.24
C ALA A 15 -6.97 -31.29 -14.81
N VAL A 16 -5.73 -30.99 -14.53
CA VAL A 16 -5.31 -30.32 -13.30
C VAL A 16 -5.79 -28.88 -13.38
N THR A 17 -6.97 -28.63 -12.89
CA THR A 17 -7.42 -27.25 -12.64
C THR A 17 -6.59 -26.71 -11.48
N THR A 18 -5.61 -25.87 -11.80
CA THR A 18 -4.96 -25.05 -10.79
C THR A 18 -5.99 -24.09 -10.23
N VAL A 19 -6.47 -24.35 -9.02
CA VAL A 19 -7.28 -23.39 -8.26
C VAL A 19 -6.32 -22.26 -7.90
N VAL A 20 -6.34 -21.20 -8.68
CA VAL A 20 -5.71 -19.93 -8.27
C VAL A 20 -6.59 -19.43 -7.12
N ALA A 21 -6.05 -19.40 -5.91
CA ALA A 21 -6.75 -18.80 -4.79
C ALA A 21 -7.00 -17.34 -5.13
N GLU A 22 -8.26 -16.98 -5.36
CA GLU A 22 -8.65 -15.59 -5.58
C GLU A 22 -8.66 -14.89 -4.21
N TRP A 23 -7.87 -13.83 -4.10
CA TRP A 23 -7.81 -13.02 -2.90
C TRP A 23 -9.14 -12.29 -2.71
N ASP A 24 -9.72 -12.37 -1.51
CA ASP A 24 -10.88 -11.56 -1.15
C ASP A 24 -10.52 -10.07 -1.19
N ALA A 25 -10.98 -9.37 -2.21
CA ALA A 25 -10.69 -7.96 -2.43
C ALA A 25 -11.26 -7.02 -1.33
N SER A 26 -12.18 -7.51 -0.50
CA SER A 26 -12.68 -6.76 0.67
C SER A 26 -11.66 -6.74 1.82
N ARG A 27 -10.74 -7.70 1.83
CA ARG A 27 -9.75 -7.89 2.90
C ARG A 27 -8.31 -7.69 2.44
N TYR A 28 -7.97 -8.13 1.23
CA TYR A 28 -6.60 -8.16 0.75
C TYR A 28 -6.37 -7.16 -0.37
N ALA A 29 -5.34 -6.32 -0.22
CA ALA A 29 -4.75 -5.60 -1.35
C ALA A 29 -3.52 -6.38 -1.82
N TRP A 30 -3.44 -6.76 -3.10
CA TRP A 30 -2.36 -7.57 -3.63
C TRP A 30 -1.87 -7.09 -4.99
N PHE A 31 -0.62 -7.38 -5.29
CA PHE A 31 0.05 -7.01 -6.53
C PHE A 31 0.99 -8.12 -6.97
N SER A 32 1.10 -8.31 -8.29
CA SER A 32 2.00 -9.28 -8.92
C SER A 32 3.40 -8.73 -9.24
N SER A 33 3.71 -7.51 -8.80
CA SER A 33 5.01 -6.87 -9.01
C SER A 33 5.40 -6.00 -7.83
N ALA A 34 6.70 -5.78 -7.63
CA ALA A 34 7.21 -4.83 -6.66
C ALA A 34 6.80 -3.39 -7.01
N ALA A 35 6.82 -2.49 -6.02
CA ALA A 35 6.53 -1.07 -6.22
C ALA A 35 7.62 -0.36 -7.07
N GLY A 36 8.82 -0.95 -7.16
CA GLY A 36 9.97 -0.31 -7.78
C GLY A 36 10.33 0.98 -7.04
N ALA A 37 10.51 2.07 -7.76
CA ALA A 37 10.77 3.39 -7.18
C ALA A 37 9.47 4.19 -6.88
N ASN A 38 8.29 3.60 -7.10
CA ASN A 38 7.03 4.31 -6.92
C ASN A 38 6.53 4.19 -5.47
N PHE A 39 6.73 5.24 -4.68
CA PHE A 39 6.24 5.31 -3.30
C PHE A 39 4.71 5.08 -3.19
N HIS A 40 3.92 5.60 -4.12
CA HIS A 40 2.46 5.46 -4.11
C HIS A 40 1.97 4.03 -4.38
N ALA A 41 2.85 3.16 -4.86
CA ALA A 41 2.54 1.76 -5.08
C ALA A 41 2.99 0.86 -3.91
N THR A 42 3.58 1.41 -2.85
CA THR A 42 3.99 0.64 -1.65
C THR A 42 2.79 0.12 -0.87
N LEU A 43 3.01 -0.89 -0.03
CA LEU A 43 2.02 -1.38 0.93
C LEU A 43 2.26 -0.73 2.28
N PRO A 44 1.32 0.09 2.79
CA PRO A 44 1.48 0.76 4.08
C PRO A 44 1.07 -0.15 5.23
N ILE A 45 1.89 -0.19 6.28
CA ILE A 45 1.55 -0.80 7.57
C ILE A 45 1.86 0.18 8.70
N GLY A 46 1.21 0.02 9.86
CA GLY A 46 1.48 0.89 10.99
C GLY A 46 0.53 0.69 12.16
N ASN A 47 0.86 1.33 13.28
CA ASN A 47 0.10 1.25 14.53
C ASN A 47 -0.40 2.62 15.03
N GLY A 48 -0.42 3.63 14.15
CA GLY A 48 -0.81 5.00 14.49
C GLY A 48 0.34 5.88 15.00
N ARG A 49 1.46 5.31 15.45
CA ARG A 49 2.68 6.04 15.83
C ARG A 49 3.83 5.77 14.87
N LEU A 50 4.14 4.51 14.66
CA LEU A 50 5.11 4.06 13.68
C LEU A 50 4.37 3.65 12.41
N GLY A 51 4.92 3.97 11.26
CA GLY A 51 4.45 3.55 9.96
C GLY A 51 5.60 3.03 9.10
N ALA A 52 5.27 2.15 8.18
CA ALA A 52 6.21 1.62 7.20
C ALA A 52 5.56 1.55 5.82
N SER A 53 6.35 1.82 4.79
CA SER A 53 5.98 1.64 3.39
C SER A 53 6.85 0.53 2.80
N ILE A 54 6.22 -0.61 2.46
CA ILE A 54 6.87 -1.83 1.97
C ILE A 54 6.90 -1.79 0.45
N TYR A 55 8.09 -1.82 -0.16
CA TYR A 55 8.23 -1.78 -1.62
C TYR A 55 8.12 -3.17 -2.26
N GLY A 56 8.48 -4.22 -1.53
CA GLY A 56 8.38 -5.60 -1.99
C GLY A 56 9.44 -5.99 -3.01
N GLY A 57 10.63 -5.43 -2.98
CA GLY A 57 11.72 -5.77 -3.90
C GLY A 57 12.49 -7.04 -3.50
N ALA A 58 13.19 -7.66 -4.44
CA ALA A 58 14.18 -8.72 -4.13
C ALA A 58 15.35 -8.17 -3.29
N LYS A 59 15.65 -6.89 -3.48
CA LYS A 59 16.36 -6.02 -2.55
C LYS A 59 15.28 -5.14 -1.94
N GLU A 60 14.87 -5.48 -0.73
CA GLU A 60 13.75 -4.81 -0.10
C GLU A 60 14.18 -3.43 0.40
N GLN A 61 13.31 -2.45 0.18
CA GLN A 61 13.37 -1.15 0.81
C GLN A 61 12.11 -0.97 1.66
N ILE A 62 12.29 -0.49 2.88
CA ILE A 62 11.19 -0.15 3.78
C ILE A 62 11.44 1.28 4.26
N THR A 63 10.59 2.21 3.86
CA THR A 63 10.63 3.57 4.39
C THR A 63 9.84 3.62 5.70
N LEU A 64 10.52 3.98 6.77
CA LEU A 64 9.94 4.06 8.11
C LEU A 64 9.63 5.51 8.47
N ASN A 65 8.52 5.69 9.16
CA ASN A 65 8.06 6.98 9.67
C ASN A 65 7.63 6.87 11.13
N GLU A 66 7.80 7.97 11.86
CA GLU A 66 7.32 8.12 13.24
C GLU A 66 6.58 9.45 13.35
N ASN A 67 5.39 9.42 13.95
CA ASN A 67 4.41 10.52 13.92
C ASN A 67 4.93 11.85 14.49
N SER A 68 5.93 11.84 15.38
CA SER A 68 6.46 13.05 16.01
C SER A 68 7.69 13.65 15.31
N MET A 69 8.14 13.09 14.18
CA MET A 69 9.36 13.54 13.47
C MET A 69 9.15 14.82 12.66
N TRP A 70 8.70 15.86 13.33
CA TRP A 70 8.57 17.20 12.75
C TRP A 70 9.82 18.06 13.03
N SER A 71 10.21 18.88 12.07
CA SER A 71 11.32 19.82 12.27
C SER A 71 10.96 20.90 13.28
N GLY A 72 11.81 21.11 14.27
CA GLY A 72 11.66 22.13 15.32
C GLY A 72 10.65 21.80 16.41
N PRO A 73 10.50 22.69 17.39
CA PRO A 73 9.64 22.45 18.55
C PRO A 73 8.16 22.49 18.19
N PHE A 74 7.33 21.93 19.07
CA PHE A 74 5.88 22.06 18.99
C PHE A 74 5.48 23.54 18.92
N THR A 75 4.52 23.85 18.06
CA THR A 75 3.91 25.18 17.94
C THR A 75 2.39 24.98 17.94
N ASP A 76 1.70 25.61 18.89
CA ASP A 76 0.25 25.67 18.86
C ASP A 76 -0.18 26.53 17.68
N ARG A 77 -0.87 25.90 16.73
CA ARG A 77 -1.36 26.53 15.50
C ARG A 77 -2.88 26.70 15.54
N THR A 78 -3.51 26.59 16.71
CA THR A 78 -4.95 26.73 16.87
C THR A 78 -5.41 28.10 16.37
N ASN A 79 -6.33 28.11 15.42
CA ASN A 79 -6.95 29.32 14.92
C ASN A 79 -8.28 29.53 15.68
N ALA A 80 -8.23 30.32 16.74
CA ALA A 80 -9.40 30.61 17.60
C ALA A 80 -10.54 31.31 16.83
N ALA A 81 -10.26 31.95 15.70
CA ALA A 81 -11.27 32.62 14.88
C ALA A 81 -12.00 31.68 13.91
N SER A 82 -11.54 30.44 13.74
CA SER A 82 -12.05 29.51 12.71
C SER A 82 -13.56 29.23 12.84
N ALA A 83 -14.07 29.10 14.07
CA ALA A 83 -15.49 28.84 14.33
C ALA A 83 -16.42 29.90 13.73
N LYS A 84 -15.97 31.17 13.65
CA LYS A 84 -16.77 32.29 13.12
C LYS A 84 -17.03 32.18 11.63
N SER A 85 -16.17 31.44 10.90
CA SER A 85 -16.24 31.31 9.44
C SER A 85 -17.10 30.15 8.96
N ILE A 86 -17.50 29.24 9.86
CA ILE A 86 -18.23 28.00 9.49
C ILE A 86 -19.54 28.32 8.78
N SER A 87 -20.33 29.29 9.29
CA SER A 87 -21.65 29.62 8.72
C SER A 87 -21.54 30.15 7.29
N SER A 88 -20.58 31.03 7.02
CA SER A 88 -20.39 31.57 5.66
C SER A 88 -19.89 30.52 4.69
N ILE A 89 -18.98 29.64 5.11
CA ILE A 89 -18.48 28.54 4.28
C ILE A 89 -19.61 27.56 3.93
N ARG A 90 -20.47 27.23 4.90
CA ARG A 90 -21.66 26.39 4.64
C ARG A 90 -22.60 27.03 3.62
N GLN A 91 -22.85 28.33 3.71
CA GLN A 91 -23.68 29.05 2.74
C GLN A 91 -23.07 29.02 1.34
N GLN A 92 -21.75 29.19 1.21
CA GLN A 92 -21.04 29.06 -0.06
C GLN A 92 -21.18 27.66 -0.67
N LEU A 93 -21.05 26.61 0.17
CA LEU A 93 -21.24 25.22 -0.28
C LEU A 93 -22.67 24.94 -0.74
N ILE A 94 -23.68 25.40 0.04
CA ILE A 94 -25.12 25.26 -0.33
C ILE A 94 -25.42 26.00 -1.63
N ALA A 95 -24.79 27.15 -1.87
CA ALA A 95 -24.92 27.93 -3.09
C ALA A 95 -24.15 27.33 -4.29
N GLY A 96 -23.44 26.19 -4.13
CA GLY A 96 -22.64 25.57 -5.17
C GLY A 96 -21.30 26.26 -5.44
N SER A 97 -20.89 27.25 -4.63
CA SER A 97 -19.66 28.01 -4.78
C SER A 97 -18.45 27.27 -4.19
N ILE A 98 -18.15 26.06 -4.68
CA ILE A 98 -17.15 25.14 -4.11
C ILE A 98 -15.74 25.78 -4.04
N SER A 99 -15.32 26.47 -5.12
CA SER A 99 -14.01 27.12 -5.17
C SER A 99 -13.88 28.23 -4.11
N ALA A 100 -14.91 29.08 -3.97
CA ALA A 100 -14.92 30.12 -2.96
C ALA A 100 -14.92 29.54 -1.55
N ALA A 101 -15.68 28.49 -1.29
CA ALA A 101 -15.69 27.77 -0.01
C ALA A 101 -14.31 27.19 0.32
N GLY A 102 -13.61 26.61 -0.65
CA GLY A 102 -12.25 26.09 -0.47
C GLY A 102 -11.27 27.20 -0.10
N GLN A 103 -11.29 28.34 -0.80
CA GLN A 103 -10.44 29.50 -0.48
C GLN A 103 -10.76 30.08 0.91
N SER A 104 -12.05 30.20 1.25
CA SER A 104 -12.49 30.66 2.57
C SER A 104 -12.03 29.70 3.68
N THR A 105 -12.04 28.39 3.43
CA THR A 105 -11.53 27.40 4.39
C THR A 105 -10.03 27.56 4.62
N LEU A 106 -9.23 27.70 3.56
CA LEU A 106 -7.79 27.91 3.69
C LEU A 106 -7.44 29.20 4.41
N SER A 107 -8.13 30.29 4.12
CA SER A 107 -7.82 31.61 4.69
C SER A 107 -8.32 31.80 6.13
N SER A 108 -9.43 31.15 6.50
CA SER A 108 -10.10 31.44 7.78
C SER A 108 -10.11 30.28 8.76
N MET A 109 -9.97 29.01 8.31
CA MET A 109 -10.01 27.83 9.18
C MET A 109 -8.66 27.13 9.32
N ALA A 110 -7.72 27.37 8.43
CA ALA A 110 -6.37 26.80 8.55
C ALA A 110 -5.68 27.29 9.83
N GLY A 111 -4.73 26.51 10.30
CA GLY A 111 -3.90 26.86 11.44
C GLY A 111 -3.08 28.14 11.18
N ASN A 112 -2.56 28.77 12.24
CA ASN A 112 -1.69 29.93 12.16
C ASN A 112 -0.32 29.60 12.79
N PRO A 113 0.78 29.58 11.97
CA PRO A 113 0.83 29.70 10.51
C PRO A 113 0.09 28.58 9.78
N THR A 114 -0.34 28.84 8.52
CA THR A 114 -1.15 27.91 7.74
C THR A 114 -0.43 26.61 7.41
N SER A 115 0.87 26.65 7.20
CA SER A 115 1.67 25.43 6.95
C SER A 115 2.34 24.94 8.22
N PRO A 116 2.31 23.63 8.50
CA PRO A 116 3.12 23.03 9.54
C PRO A 116 4.60 23.10 9.14
N ARG A 117 5.49 22.85 10.09
CA ARG A 117 6.89 22.62 9.80
C ARG A 117 7.06 21.35 8.95
N ALA A 118 8.22 21.21 8.30
CA ALA A 118 8.51 20.03 7.51
C ALA A 118 8.48 18.77 8.37
N TYR A 119 7.85 17.73 7.85
CA TYR A 119 7.91 16.37 8.39
C TYR A 119 9.18 15.70 7.87
N ASN A 120 9.89 14.98 8.73
CA ASN A 120 11.10 14.26 8.37
C ASN A 120 10.82 12.76 8.34
N PRO A 121 11.26 12.02 7.31
CA PRO A 121 11.24 10.55 7.37
C PRO A 121 12.16 10.09 8.49
N LEU A 122 11.84 8.94 9.10
CA LEU A 122 12.64 8.39 10.17
C LEU A 122 13.92 7.75 9.62
N VAL A 123 13.77 6.77 8.73
CA VAL A 123 14.88 6.02 8.12
C VAL A 123 14.37 5.16 6.96
N ASP A 124 15.26 4.86 6.01
CA ASP A 124 15.07 3.79 5.05
C ASP A 124 15.86 2.56 5.48
N LEU A 125 15.17 1.43 5.64
CA LEU A 125 15.78 0.12 5.88
C LEU A 125 15.94 -0.58 4.53
N ALA A 126 17.17 -0.98 4.21
CA ALA A 126 17.48 -1.77 3.02
C ALA A 126 17.86 -3.20 3.43
N LEU A 127 17.21 -4.21 2.83
CA LEU A 127 17.49 -5.61 3.05
C LEU A 127 17.91 -6.26 1.73
N ASP A 128 19.12 -6.83 1.69
CA ASP A 128 19.62 -7.59 0.55
C ASP A 128 19.69 -9.08 0.94
N PHE A 129 18.82 -9.89 0.33
CA PHE A 129 18.74 -11.32 0.60
C PHE A 129 19.76 -12.16 -0.22
N GLY A 130 20.64 -11.49 -0.95
CA GLY A 130 21.74 -12.16 -1.68
C GLY A 130 21.33 -12.89 -2.95
N HIS A 131 20.15 -12.59 -3.52
CA HIS A 131 19.68 -13.26 -4.75
C HIS A 131 20.48 -12.87 -6.02
N GLY A 132 21.29 -11.82 -5.93
CA GLY A 132 22.08 -11.34 -7.06
C GLY A 132 21.21 -10.93 -8.26
N THR A 133 21.46 -11.59 -9.42
CA THR A 133 20.69 -11.39 -10.67
C THR A 133 19.68 -12.51 -10.93
N THR A 134 19.38 -13.36 -9.94
CA THR A 134 18.43 -14.46 -10.10
C THR A 134 17.05 -13.93 -10.48
N THR A 135 16.47 -14.48 -11.54
CA THR A 135 15.11 -14.15 -11.95
C THR A 135 14.12 -14.66 -10.93
N LEU A 136 13.22 -13.81 -10.48
CA LEU A 136 12.15 -14.19 -9.57
C LEU A 136 10.93 -14.66 -10.35
N SER A 137 10.25 -15.68 -9.83
CA SER A 137 8.99 -16.19 -10.37
C SER A 137 7.94 -16.33 -9.27
N GLY A 138 6.67 -16.46 -9.65
CA GLY A 138 5.57 -16.61 -8.69
C GLY A 138 5.42 -15.45 -7.71
N TYR A 139 5.85 -14.25 -8.10
CA TYR A 139 5.91 -13.08 -7.23
C TYR A 139 4.51 -12.58 -6.85
N GLN A 140 4.31 -12.37 -5.57
CA GLN A 140 3.15 -11.65 -5.02
C GLN A 140 3.57 -10.83 -3.80
N ARG A 141 2.99 -9.65 -3.63
CA ARG A 141 2.99 -8.91 -2.37
C ARG A 141 1.56 -8.63 -1.97
N VAL A 142 1.28 -8.78 -0.70
CA VAL A 142 -0.08 -8.76 -0.16
C VAL A 142 -0.12 -7.94 1.12
N LEU A 143 -1.18 -7.16 1.30
CA LEU A 143 -1.55 -6.52 2.55
C LEU A 143 -2.88 -7.10 3.02
N ASP A 144 -2.91 -7.70 4.20
CA ASP A 144 -4.13 -8.03 4.92
C ASP A 144 -4.59 -6.78 5.69
N THR A 145 -5.65 -6.16 5.23
CA THR A 145 -6.20 -4.94 5.85
C THR A 145 -6.85 -5.20 7.21
N PHE A 146 -7.23 -6.44 7.48
CA PHE A 146 -7.83 -6.82 8.75
C PHE A 146 -6.78 -6.97 9.87
N THR A 147 -5.64 -7.58 9.57
CA THR A 147 -4.55 -7.78 10.55
C THR A 147 -3.49 -6.69 10.51
N GLY A 148 -3.47 -5.87 9.45
CA GLY A 148 -2.42 -4.86 9.23
C GLY A 148 -1.06 -5.47 8.93
N THR A 149 -1.02 -6.70 8.37
CA THR A 149 0.20 -7.43 8.04
C THR A 149 0.45 -7.41 6.54
N SER A 150 1.68 -7.17 6.15
CA SER A 150 2.13 -7.30 4.75
C SER A 150 3.16 -8.40 4.62
N TRP A 151 3.09 -9.15 3.51
CA TRP A 151 4.11 -10.14 3.15
C TRP A 151 4.38 -10.13 1.65
N VAL A 152 5.53 -10.66 1.28
CA VAL A 152 5.98 -10.81 -0.10
C VAL A 152 6.37 -12.26 -0.30
N THR A 153 5.86 -12.88 -1.35
CA THR A 153 6.22 -14.25 -1.73
C THR A 153 6.82 -14.28 -3.13
N TYR A 154 7.82 -15.09 -3.32
CA TYR A 154 8.44 -15.34 -4.64
C TYR A 154 9.31 -16.58 -4.60
N THR A 155 9.66 -17.09 -5.79
CA THR A 155 10.64 -18.15 -5.96
C THR A 155 11.90 -17.56 -6.59
N ALA A 156 13.06 -17.85 -5.99
CA ALA A 156 14.38 -17.52 -6.55
C ALA A 156 15.19 -18.81 -6.71
N GLY A 157 15.51 -19.19 -7.95
CA GLY A 157 16.02 -20.53 -8.27
C GLY A 157 14.98 -21.60 -7.90
N ASP A 158 15.38 -22.55 -7.03
CA ASP A 158 14.51 -23.64 -6.57
C ASP A 158 13.96 -23.40 -5.15
N VAL A 159 14.11 -22.18 -4.61
CA VAL A 159 13.71 -21.84 -3.22
C VAL A 159 12.55 -20.86 -3.22
N ASN A 160 11.52 -21.18 -2.44
CA ASN A 160 10.40 -20.30 -2.17
C ASN A 160 10.70 -19.44 -0.94
N TYR A 161 10.46 -18.15 -1.06
CA TYR A 161 10.63 -17.14 -0.01
C TYR A 161 9.27 -16.53 0.37
N THR A 162 9.11 -16.26 1.65
CA THR A 162 7.98 -15.50 2.21
C THR A 162 8.47 -14.58 3.31
#